data_a693b71e1e5a4644d05432310d2e6454
#
_entry.id   a693b71e1e5a4644d05432310d2e6454
#
_cell.length_a   1.000
_cell.length_b   1.000
_cell.length_c   1.000
_cell.angle_alpha   90.00
_cell.angle_beta   90.00
_cell.angle_gamma   90.00
#
_symmetry.space_group_name_H-M   'P 1'
#
loop_
_entity.id
_entity.type
_entity.pdbx_description
1 polymer ?
#
loop_
_entity_poly.entity_id
_entity_poly.type
_entity_poly.pdbx_seq_one_letter_code
_entity_poly.pdbx_strand_id
1 'polypeptide(L)'
;MPKILKDKSSQPPPQGLTLKAWQQVSIEAPGTLTLYGAQSRGHLQVTLVNSSRFALETGPGMAFAFSFKLLNAAGEVLSIESVRTPLSASVAAMGKHTQKITVIIPQLQDASVAAIRVGLLKEGEYWVETLNPHHPATVEVTQADDMPSFDTKLAVASQIWDKANGNGMRWPYSAMMVSHSHKLFYIPVAKCACTSLKSMMVRLAGIDRPEVAVELGVHFVTDRFTTGVQLKDQTIDHAREILASDDYFKFSVIRDPFERIISAYLEKFVYKRHNQRNLMHTRPVISAIQGRADIDLDRGVSFDEFVTFILNQDPFELDPHWRPQHLYLRGVKHISRIFRLENIAQLEQYLLREKGITIKLGHDNKTGRSDTHLQQASSLTAGELDRAGPINPDSFLASGLGDAMRAYYREDFALYDSAV
;
A
#
# COMPACT_ATOMS: atom_id res chain seq x y z
N MET A 1 22.60 11.06 32.04
CA MET A 1 22.79 12.47 31.63
C MET A 1 22.97 12.45 30.09
N PRO A 2 22.06 12.99 29.30
CA PRO A 2 22.29 13.09 27.87
C PRO A 2 23.28 14.23 27.59
N LYS A 3 24.25 13.94 26.72
CA LYS A 3 25.23 14.94 26.28
C LYS A 3 24.50 16.02 25.47
N ILE A 4 24.48 17.23 26.01
CA ILE A 4 24.06 18.45 25.31
C ILE A 4 25.06 18.63 24.16
N LEU A 5 24.59 18.46 22.92
CA LEU A 5 25.35 18.84 21.74
C LEU A 5 25.51 20.37 21.74
N LYS A 6 26.74 20.83 21.91
CA LYS A 6 27.08 22.25 21.86
C LYS A 6 26.66 22.84 20.51
N ASP A 7 25.94 23.93 20.59
CA ASP A 7 25.60 24.80 19.48
C ASP A 7 26.90 25.21 18.72
N LYS A 8 27.05 24.70 17.50
CA LYS A 8 28.10 25.10 16.58
C LYS A 8 27.52 26.03 15.53
N SER A 9 27.19 27.26 15.94
CA SER A 9 26.61 28.30 15.09
C SER A 9 27.58 28.98 14.12
N SER A 10 28.75 28.37 13.79
CA SER A 10 29.76 29.06 12.95
C SER A 10 30.50 28.16 11.97
N GLN A 11 29.83 27.16 11.37
CA GLN A 11 30.47 26.43 10.24
C GLN A 11 29.92 26.95 8.90
N PRO A 12 30.78 27.09 7.87
CA PRO A 12 30.34 27.48 6.53
C PRO A 12 29.42 26.41 5.94
N PRO A 13 28.44 26.81 5.09
CA PRO A 13 27.51 25.86 4.49
C PRO A 13 28.27 24.83 3.66
N PRO A 14 27.88 23.56 3.71
CA PRO A 14 28.54 22.48 2.98
C PRO A 14 28.42 22.68 1.46
N GLN A 15 29.39 22.12 0.73
CA GLN A 15 29.44 22.13 -0.74
C GLN A 15 28.10 21.59 -1.32
N GLY A 16 27.36 22.43 -2.06
CA GLY A 16 26.18 22.06 -2.81
C GLY A 16 25.05 23.08 -2.83
N LEU A 17 24.62 23.62 -1.71
CA LEU A 17 23.58 24.65 -1.65
C LEU A 17 24.07 25.87 -0.87
N THR A 18 23.94 27.05 -1.48
CA THR A 18 24.22 28.30 -0.79
C THR A 18 23.17 28.56 0.29
N LEU A 19 23.50 29.36 1.32
CA LEU A 19 22.56 29.79 2.36
C LEU A 19 21.26 30.37 1.72
N LYS A 20 21.41 31.13 0.65
CA LYS A 20 20.28 31.71 -0.10
C LYS A 20 19.38 30.66 -0.76
N ALA A 21 19.93 29.50 -1.15
CA ALA A 21 19.15 28.39 -1.68
C ALA A 21 18.37 27.66 -0.55
N TRP A 22 18.99 27.45 0.61
CA TRP A 22 18.31 26.91 1.78
C TRP A 22 17.12 27.75 2.25
N GLN A 23 17.19 29.08 2.13
CA GLN A 23 16.08 29.97 2.46
C GLN A 23 14.84 29.80 1.54
N GLN A 24 14.96 29.01 0.47
CA GLN A 24 13.89 28.68 -0.48
C GLN A 24 13.41 27.23 -0.37
N VAL A 25 13.82 26.52 0.69
CA VAL A 25 13.39 25.15 0.95
C VAL A 25 12.49 25.14 2.19
N SER A 26 11.28 24.61 2.07
CA SER A 26 10.30 24.52 3.15
C SER A 26 9.63 23.16 3.23
N ILE A 27 8.95 22.89 4.34
CA ILE A 27 8.13 21.70 4.53
C ILE A 27 6.66 22.12 4.61
N GLU A 28 5.82 21.47 3.82
CA GLU A 28 4.36 21.49 3.96
C GLU A 28 3.93 20.21 4.70
N ALA A 29 3.07 20.33 5.70
CA ALA A 29 2.52 19.22 6.46
C ALA A 29 1.06 19.49 6.83
N PRO A 30 0.26 18.46 7.19
CA PRO A 30 -1.07 18.67 7.77
C PRO A 30 -1.01 19.54 9.01
N GLY A 31 -2.04 20.33 9.28
CA GLY A 31 -2.10 21.19 10.45
C GLY A 31 -2.16 20.41 11.76
N THR A 32 -2.69 19.18 11.75
CA THR A 32 -2.93 18.38 12.96
C THR A 32 -2.53 16.92 12.74
N LEU A 33 -1.93 16.31 13.76
CA LEU A 33 -1.73 14.88 13.94
C LEU A 33 -2.65 14.40 15.05
N THR A 34 -3.65 13.59 14.75
CA THR A 34 -4.51 12.98 15.76
C THR A 34 -3.99 11.57 16.10
N LEU A 35 -3.75 11.33 17.37
CA LEU A 35 -3.48 10.00 17.94
C LEU A 35 -4.74 9.50 18.67
N TYR A 36 -4.97 8.20 18.69
CA TYR A 36 -6.18 7.61 19.24
C TYR A 36 -5.88 6.66 20.40
N GLY A 37 -6.67 6.76 21.47
CA GLY A 37 -6.49 5.91 22.66
C GLY A 37 -5.08 6.04 23.22
N ALA A 38 -4.42 4.92 23.48
CA ALA A 38 -3.05 4.86 24.02
C ALA A 38 -1.96 4.90 22.93
N GLN A 39 -2.27 5.32 21.70
CA GLN A 39 -1.27 5.38 20.62
C GLN A 39 -0.19 6.41 20.95
N SER A 40 1.06 5.98 20.84
CA SER A 40 2.24 6.85 20.89
C SER A 40 2.91 7.01 19.51
N ARG A 41 2.41 6.32 18.49
CA ARG A 41 2.95 6.33 17.13
C ARG A 41 1.90 6.78 16.15
N GLY A 42 2.26 7.75 15.31
CA GLY A 42 1.46 8.23 14.20
C GLY A 42 2.28 8.32 12.91
N HIS A 43 1.62 8.69 11.84
CA HIS A 43 2.26 8.91 10.55
C HIS A 43 1.77 10.23 9.97
N LEU A 44 2.69 10.99 9.36
CA LEU A 44 2.39 12.22 8.64
C LEU A 44 2.85 12.10 7.20
N GLN A 45 2.06 12.65 6.29
CA GLN A 45 2.50 12.90 4.94
C GLN A 45 3.08 14.31 4.89
N VAL A 46 4.36 14.41 4.55
CA VAL A 46 5.07 15.69 4.47
C VAL A 46 5.57 15.92 3.06
N THR A 47 5.52 17.19 2.61
CA THR A 47 6.02 17.58 1.30
C THR A 47 7.19 18.53 1.49
N LEU A 48 8.36 18.15 0.98
CA LEU A 48 9.51 19.01 0.88
C LEU A 48 9.37 19.85 -0.40
N VAL A 49 9.35 21.15 -0.23
CA VAL A 49 9.21 22.12 -1.32
C VAL A 49 10.55 22.80 -1.54
N ASN A 50 11.12 22.61 -2.72
CA ASN A 50 12.35 23.27 -3.14
C ASN A 50 12.03 24.35 -4.18
N SER A 51 11.88 25.59 -3.74
CA SER A 51 11.65 26.75 -4.61
C SER A 51 12.97 27.38 -5.10
N SER A 52 14.11 26.74 -4.85
CA SER A 52 15.40 27.19 -5.35
C SER A 52 15.67 26.73 -6.79
N ARG A 53 16.60 27.38 -7.46
CA ARG A 53 17.06 26.98 -8.80
C ARG A 53 18.06 25.80 -8.79
N PHE A 54 18.34 25.21 -7.65
CA PHE A 54 19.28 24.10 -7.49
C PHE A 54 18.51 22.85 -7.01
N ALA A 55 18.89 21.68 -7.51
CA ALA A 55 18.36 20.44 -6.99
C ALA A 55 18.89 20.15 -5.57
N LEU A 56 18.04 19.58 -4.72
CA LEU A 56 18.42 19.02 -3.45
C LEU A 56 18.71 17.54 -3.65
N GLU A 57 19.97 17.21 -3.75
CA GLU A 57 20.42 15.83 -3.97
C GLU A 57 20.45 15.05 -2.66
N THR A 58 20.09 13.76 -2.71
CA THR A 58 20.25 12.80 -1.63
C THR A 58 20.89 11.54 -2.15
N GLY A 59 21.76 10.90 -1.35
CA GLY A 59 22.48 9.70 -1.76
C GLY A 59 23.65 9.38 -0.82
N PRO A 60 24.52 8.44 -1.18
CA PRO A 60 25.71 8.12 -0.39
C PRO A 60 26.55 9.39 -0.15
N GLY A 61 26.79 9.72 1.13
CA GLY A 61 27.51 10.92 1.54
C GLY A 61 26.69 12.21 1.60
N MET A 62 25.41 12.20 1.17
CA MET A 62 24.46 13.30 1.30
C MET A 62 23.14 12.82 1.87
N ALA A 63 23.17 12.22 3.05
CA ALA A 63 21.99 11.64 3.68
C ALA A 63 21.18 12.73 4.40
N PHE A 64 20.11 13.17 3.76
CA PHE A 64 19.10 13.98 4.44
C PHE A 64 18.02 13.07 5.04
N ALA A 65 17.51 13.49 6.21
CA ALA A 65 16.41 12.81 6.86
C ALA A 65 15.41 13.81 7.45
N PHE A 66 14.14 13.46 7.41
CA PHE A 66 13.14 14.12 8.23
C PHE A 66 13.26 13.65 9.68
N SER A 67 13.09 14.59 10.58
CA SER A 67 12.93 14.34 12.01
C SER A 67 12.05 15.42 12.61
N PHE A 68 11.81 15.36 13.91
CA PHE A 68 10.92 16.29 14.56
C PHE A 68 11.36 16.61 16.00
N LYS A 69 10.88 17.75 16.48
CA LYS A 69 11.01 18.20 17.87
C LYS A 69 9.63 18.18 18.50
N LEU A 70 9.54 17.76 19.76
CA LEU A 70 8.32 17.81 20.54
C LEU A 70 8.21 19.20 21.20
N LEU A 71 7.03 19.80 21.13
CA LEU A 71 6.75 21.12 21.66
C LEU A 71 5.65 21.08 22.73
N ASN A 72 5.79 21.91 23.76
CA ASN A 72 4.70 22.18 24.70
C ASN A 72 3.71 23.21 24.14
N ALA A 73 2.67 23.52 24.89
CA ALA A 73 1.65 24.51 24.51
C ALA A 73 2.19 25.94 24.34
N ALA A 74 3.33 26.27 24.94
CA ALA A 74 4.03 27.56 24.77
C ALA A 74 4.94 27.58 23.53
N GLY A 75 5.05 26.46 22.79
CA GLY A 75 5.93 26.30 21.63
C GLY A 75 7.39 26.04 21.97
N GLU A 76 7.70 25.77 23.24
CA GLU A 76 9.05 25.46 23.69
C GLU A 76 9.39 23.99 23.40
N VAL A 77 10.65 23.73 23.06
CA VAL A 77 11.14 22.40 22.74
C VAL A 77 11.28 21.56 24.01
N LEU A 78 10.47 20.53 24.12
CA LEU A 78 10.53 19.54 25.19
C LEU A 78 11.63 18.50 24.93
N SER A 79 11.71 18.04 23.67
CA SER A 79 12.65 16.99 23.27
C SER A 79 12.93 17.08 21.77
N ILE A 80 14.14 16.62 21.38
CA ILE A 80 14.52 16.39 20.00
C ILE A 80 14.53 14.88 19.77
N GLU A 81 13.62 14.40 18.94
CA GLU A 81 13.46 12.97 18.75
C GLU A 81 14.57 12.35 17.89
N SER A 82 14.94 11.13 18.25
CA SER A 82 15.95 10.34 17.53
C SER A 82 15.41 9.66 16.27
N VAL A 83 14.10 9.68 16.07
CA VAL A 83 13.47 9.07 14.89
C VAL A 83 13.90 9.79 13.63
N ARG A 84 14.43 9.03 12.67
CA ARG A 84 14.87 9.50 11.37
C ARG A 84 14.10 8.81 10.26
N THR A 85 13.52 9.59 9.36
CA THR A 85 12.97 9.06 8.11
C THR A 85 13.82 9.60 6.97
N PRO A 86 14.68 8.76 6.36
CA PRO A 86 15.54 9.20 5.27
C PRO A 86 14.72 9.85 4.15
N LEU A 87 15.24 10.92 3.54
CA LEU A 87 14.67 11.51 2.34
C LEU A 87 14.77 10.48 1.22
N SER A 88 13.62 10.06 0.71
CA SER A 88 13.52 8.90 -0.18
C SER A 88 13.91 9.18 -1.63
N ALA A 89 14.00 10.45 -2.03
CA ALA A 89 14.42 10.86 -3.36
C ALA A 89 14.97 12.29 -3.36
N SER A 90 15.85 12.60 -4.31
CA SER A 90 16.30 13.97 -4.59
C SER A 90 15.12 14.85 -5.03
N VAL A 91 15.17 16.13 -4.72
CA VAL A 91 14.13 17.09 -5.07
C VAL A 91 14.67 18.07 -6.11
N ALA A 92 14.12 18.02 -7.31
CA ALA A 92 14.53 18.88 -8.42
C ALA A 92 14.44 20.37 -8.04
N ALA A 93 15.18 21.20 -8.76
CA ALA A 93 15.01 22.65 -8.72
C ALA A 93 13.55 23.01 -9.02
N MET A 94 12.97 23.94 -8.26
CA MET A 94 11.55 24.35 -8.35
C MET A 94 10.56 23.17 -8.21
N GLY A 95 10.99 22.08 -7.52
CA GLY A 95 10.25 20.84 -7.40
C GLY A 95 9.71 20.58 -6.00
N LYS A 96 8.90 19.53 -5.90
CA LYS A 96 8.33 19.04 -4.64
C LYS A 96 8.54 17.54 -4.54
N HIS A 97 8.70 17.04 -3.29
CA HIS A 97 8.73 15.62 -2.99
C HIS A 97 7.90 15.34 -1.75
N THR A 98 6.94 14.43 -1.90
CA THR A 98 6.03 14.05 -0.80
C THR A 98 6.34 12.64 -0.34
N GLN A 99 6.50 12.46 0.97
CA GLN A 99 6.68 11.15 1.57
C GLN A 99 6.01 11.04 2.94
N LYS A 100 5.81 9.81 3.38
CA LYS A 100 5.28 9.48 4.71
C LYS A 100 6.44 9.43 5.70
N ILE A 101 6.29 10.10 6.85
CA ILE A 101 7.20 10.01 7.98
C ILE A 101 6.53 9.34 9.17
N THR A 102 7.32 8.66 10.00
CA THR A 102 6.87 8.11 11.27
C THR A 102 7.13 9.10 12.39
N VAL A 103 6.12 9.37 13.20
CA VAL A 103 6.18 10.20 14.41
C VAL A 103 5.97 9.29 15.61
N ILE A 104 6.82 9.42 16.63
CA ILE A 104 6.68 8.74 17.92
C ILE A 104 6.62 9.83 18.98
N ILE A 105 5.56 9.81 19.79
CA ILE A 105 5.36 10.72 20.90
C ILE A 105 5.48 9.91 22.19
N PRO A 106 6.61 9.98 22.89
CA PRO A 106 6.77 9.28 24.15
C PRO A 106 5.84 9.88 25.23
N GLN A 107 5.42 9.06 26.19
CA GLN A 107 4.79 9.56 27.39
C GLN A 107 5.86 10.27 28.24
N LEU A 108 5.75 11.58 28.33
CA LEU A 108 6.63 12.39 29.18
C LEU A 108 6.01 12.47 30.58
N GLN A 109 6.83 12.25 31.61
CA GLN A 109 6.34 12.15 33.00
C GLN A 109 5.70 13.46 33.54
N ASP A 110 6.13 14.63 33.02
CA ASP A 110 5.73 15.94 33.55
C ASP A 110 5.30 16.96 32.46
N ALA A 111 5.15 16.57 31.22
CA ALA A 111 4.79 17.51 30.16
C ALA A 111 3.93 16.86 29.08
N SER A 112 2.86 17.56 28.68
CA SER A 112 2.07 17.16 27.51
C SER A 112 2.67 17.73 26.24
N VAL A 113 2.78 16.89 25.20
CA VAL A 113 3.17 17.33 23.87
C VAL A 113 1.95 17.95 23.18
N ALA A 114 2.02 19.25 22.87
CA ALA A 114 0.96 19.99 22.21
C ALA A 114 1.16 20.08 20.68
N ALA A 115 2.41 20.04 20.24
CA ALA A 115 2.74 20.07 18.81
C ALA A 115 4.07 19.37 18.53
N ILE A 116 4.30 19.08 17.26
CA ILE A 116 5.62 18.69 16.77
C ILE A 116 6.09 19.70 15.73
N ARG A 117 7.40 19.93 15.66
CA ARG A 117 8.04 20.72 14.60
C ARG A 117 8.85 19.79 13.74
N VAL A 118 8.35 19.53 12.52
CA VAL A 118 8.97 18.64 11.53
C VAL A 118 9.99 19.42 10.74
N GLY A 119 11.22 18.96 10.68
CA GLY A 119 12.32 19.55 9.96
C GLY A 119 13.11 18.54 9.16
N LEU A 120 13.95 19.03 8.27
CA LEU A 120 14.96 18.27 7.55
C LEU A 120 16.31 18.48 8.23
N LEU A 121 17.10 17.41 8.32
CA LEU A 121 18.47 17.51 8.82
C LEU A 121 19.43 16.76 7.89
N LYS A 122 20.69 17.15 7.91
CA LYS A 122 21.80 16.38 7.41
C LYS A 122 22.46 15.68 8.57
N GLU A 123 22.46 14.35 8.54
CA GLU A 123 22.86 13.54 9.68
C GLU A 123 24.31 13.86 10.11
N GLY A 124 24.49 14.09 11.43
CA GLY A 124 25.78 14.44 12.01
C GLY A 124 26.27 15.87 11.75
N GLU A 125 25.59 16.68 10.93
CA GLU A 125 26.05 18.03 10.54
C GLU A 125 25.13 19.15 11.06
N TYR A 126 23.89 19.24 10.57
CA TYR A 126 23.01 20.36 10.93
C TYR A 126 21.53 20.06 10.66
N TRP A 127 20.67 20.84 11.32
CA TRP A 127 19.26 20.98 10.97
C TRP A 127 19.08 22.13 9.99
N VAL A 128 18.28 21.94 8.94
CA VAL A 128 18.02 22.96 7.92
C VAL A 128 17.35 24.21 8.53
N GLU A 129 16.58 24.06 9.61
CA GLU A 129 15.98 25.19 10.33
C GLU A 129 17.03 26.17 10.91
N THR A 130 18.28 25.73 11.17
CA THR A 130 19.35 26.64 11.59
C THR A 130 19.82 27.57 10.47
N LEU A 131 19.57 27.18 9.22
CA LEU A 131 19.87 27.95 8.01
C LEU A 131 18.65 28.72 7.49
N ASN A 132 17.47 28.20 7.76
CA ASN A 132 16.18 28.79 7.39
C ASN A 132 15.15 28.55 8.49
N PRO A 133 14.89 29.55 9.36
CA PRO A 133 13.90 29.41 10.44
C PRO A 133 12.46 29.16 9.97
N HIS A 134 12.16 29.46 8.71
CA HIS A 134 10.84 29.22 8.11
C HIS A 134 10.74 27.85 7.41
N HIS A 135 11.81 27.04 7.45
CA HIS A 135 11.84 25.72 6.83
C HIS A 135 10.89 24.72 7.48
N PRO A 136 10.83 24.58 8.82
CA PRO A 136 10.06 23.50 9.45
C PRO A 136 8.55 23.76 9.40
N ALA A 137 7.78 22.67 9.34
CA ALA A 137 6.35 22.71 9.55
C ALA A 137 6.00 22.37 11.02
N THR A 138 5.09 23.14 11.60
CA THR A 138 4.52 22.86 12.92
C THR A 138 3.18 22.16 12.75
N VAL A 139 3.00 21.04 13.43
CA VAL A 139 1.81 20.19 13.38
C VAL A 139 1.28 20.03 14.81
N GLU A 140 0.04 20.43 15.05
CA GLU A 140 -0.61 20.22 16.33
C GLU A 140 -0.80 18.73 16.62
N VAL A 141 -0.61 18.32 17.88
CA VAL A 141 -0.87 16.95 18.32
C VAL A 141 -2.13 16.95 19.15
N THR A 142 -3.10 16.17 18.73
CA THR A 142 -4.35 15.96 19.46
C THR A 142 -4.46 14.50 19.85
N GLN A 143 -4.95 14.25 21.07
CA GLN A 143 -5.30 12.91 21.53
C GLN A 143 -6.81 12.79 21.50
N ALA A 144 -7.31 11.79 20.80
CA ALA A 144 -8.72 11.42 20.78
C ALA A 144 -8.91 10.07 21.49
N ASP A 145 -9.97 9.93 22.24
CA ASP A 145 -10.21 8.71 23.04
C ASP A 145 -10.37 7.47 22.16
N ASP A 146 -11.06 7.61 21.04
CA ASP A 146 -11.33 6.51 20.11
C ASP A 146 -10.97 6.85 18.66
N MET A 147 -10.53 5.83 17.94
CA MET A 147 -10.39 5.93 16.47
C MET A 147 -11.77 6.15 15.86
N PRO A 148 -11.96 7.07 14.90
CA PRO A 148 -13.24 7.25 14.24
C PRO A 148 -13.81 5.90 13.82
N SER A 149 -15.05 5.62 14.22
CA SER A 149 -15.70 4.36 13.89
C SER A 149 -15.76 4.17 12.37
N PHE A 150 -15.92 2.93 11.94
CA PHE A 150 -16.15 2.64 10.53
C PHE A 150 -17.35 3.43 9.99
N ASP A 151 -18.40 3.59 10.79
CA ASP A 151 -19.61 4.32 10.41
C ASP A 151 -19.35 5.82 10.23
N THR A 152 -18.50 6.43 11.08
CA THR A 152 -18.08 7.83 10.91
C THR A 152 -17.32 8.03 9.60
N LYS A 153 -16.35 7.16 9.31
CA LYS A 153 -15.59 7.21 8.05
C LYS A 153 -16.49 6.95 6.84
N LEU A 154 -17.47 6.05 6.97
CA LEU A 154 -18.44 5.76 5.92
C LEU A 154 -19.38 6.95 5.66
N ALA A 155 -19.78 7.66 6.72
CA ALA A 155 -20.58 8.88 6.59
C ALA A 155 -19.80 9.97 5.84
N VAL A 156 -18.51 10.16 6.15
CA VAL A 156 -17.63 11.08 5.41
C VAL A 156 -17.53 10.67 3.94
N ALA A 157 -17.27 9.40 3.65
CA ALA A 157 -17.19 8.89 2.27
C ALA A 157 -18.48 9.12 1.49
N SER A 158 -19.66 8.98 2.14
CA SER A 158 -20.97 9.21 1.54
C SER A 158 -21.27 10.68 1.27
N GLN A 159 -20.51 11.60 1.88
CA GLN A 159 -20.57 13.04 1.56
C GLN A 159 -19.67 13.42 0.39
N ILE A 160 -18.62 12.64 0.16
CA ILE A 160 -17.64 12.90 -0.91
C ILE A 160 -18.07 12.23 -2.21
N TRP A 161 -18.54 10.98 -2.16
CA TRP A 161 -18.82 10.17 -3.35
C TRP A 161 -20.26 9.62 -3.36
N ASP A 162 -20.85 9.60 -4.53
CA ASP A 162 -22.13 8.93 -4.75
C ASP A 162 -21.98 7.40 -4.67
N LYS A 163 -23.08 6.72 -4.34
CA LYS A 163 -23.12 5.26 -4.43
C LYS A 163 -22.87 4.81 -5.86
N ALA A 164 -22.10 3.72 -5.99
CA ALA A 164 -21.80 3.17 -7.30
C ALA A 164 -23.07 2.67 -8.00
N ASN A 165 -23.40 3.29 -9.12
CA ASN A 165 -24.46 2.84 -10.01
C ASN A 165 -23.92 1.93 -11.14
N GLY A 166 -22.62 2.05 -11.42
CA GLY A 166 -21.93 1.37 -12.51
C GLY A 166 -22.53 1.67 -13.89
N ASN A 167 -21.74 1.44 -14.93
CA ASN A 167 -22.16 1.65 -16.33
C ASN A 167 -22.62 0.35 -17.02
N GLY A 168 -22.90 -0.71 -16.25
CA GLY A 168 -23.24 -2.04 -16.77
C GLY A 168 -22.06 -2.91 -17.16
N MET A 169 -20.83 -2.42 -17.07
CA MET A 169 -19.65 -3.24 -17.29
C MET A 169 -19.53 -4.34 -16.24
N ARG A 170 -19.28 -5.55 -16.71
CA ARG A 170 -19.05 -6.72 -15.85
C ARG A 170 -17.57 -6.93 -15.60
N TRP A 171 -17.26 -7.75 -14.60
CA TRP A 171 -15.91 -8.24 -14.36
C TRP A 171 -15.34 -8.90 -15.65
N PRO A 172 -14.05 -8.72 -15.98
CA PRO A 172 -13.00 -8.01 -15.23
C PRO A 172 -12.98 -6.49 -15.43
N TYR A 173 -13.65 -5.95 -16.43
CA TYR A 173 -13.56 -4.54 -16.83
C TYR A 173 -14.00 -3.58 -15.72
N SER A 174 -15.07 -3.93 -14.99
CA SER A 174 -15.60 -3.09 -13.90
C SER A 174 -14.57 -2.79 -12.81
N ALA A 175 -13.59 -3.66 -12.62
CA ALA A 175 -12.55 -3.51 -11.60
C ALA A 175 -11.28 -2.78 -12.09
N MET A 176 -11.11 -2.60 -13.41
CA MET A 176 -9.94 -1.94 -14.00
C MET A 176 -9.91 -0.47 -13.64
N MET A 177 -8.71 0.05 -13.40
CA MET A 177 -8.51 1.40 -12.84
C MET A 177 -7.74 2.29 -13.81
N VAL A 178 -8.09 3.58 -13.80
CA VAL A 178 -7.55 4.59 -14.73
C VAL A 178 -7.07 5.82 -13.97
N SER A 179 -5.90 6.33 -14.35
CA SER A 179 -5.47 7.68 -14.05
C SER A 179 -5.31 8.45 -15.36
N HIS A 180 -6.23 9.37 -15.62
CA HIS A 180 -6.25 10.13 -16.88
C HIS A 180 -5.07 11.10 -16.99
N SER A 181 -4.71 11.75 -15.88
CA SER A 181 -3.61 12.71 -15.80
C SER A 181 -2.25 12.08 -16.06
N HIS A 182 -2.06 10.82 -15.64
CA HIS A 182 -0.80 10.09 -15.80
C HIS A 182 -0.83 9.10 -16.96
N LYS A 183 -1.97 8.98 -17.66
CA LYS A 183 -2.17 7.98 -18.73
C LYS A 183 -1.78 6.57 -18.28
N LEU A 184 -2.26 6.18 -17.08
CA LEU A 184 -2.08 4.86 -16.52
C LEU A 184 -3.38 4.07 -16.56
N PHE A 185 -3.27 2.79 -16.89
CA PHE A 185 -4.37 1.84 -16.87
C PHE A 185 -3.92 0.58 -16.14
N TYR A 186 -4.51 0.31 -14.99
CA TYR A 186 -4.15 -0.83 -14.15
C TYR A 186 -5.22 -1.92 -14.18
N ILE A 187 -4.79 -3.16 -14.42
CA ILE A 187 -5.61 -4.36 -14.38
C ILE A 187 -5.32 -5.07 -13.05
N PRO A 188 -6.21 -4.96 -12.05
CA PRO A 188 -5.96 -5.53 -10.72
C PRO A 188 -6.18 -7.03 -10.71
N VAL A 189 -5.14 -7.79 -10.34
CA VAL A 189 -5.20 -9.23 -10.08
C VAL A 189 -5.17 -9.47 -8.58
N ALA A 190 -6.12 -10.25 -8.07
CA ALA A 190 -6.18 -10.57 -6.64
C ALA A 190 -4.94 -11.36 -6.19
N LYS A 191 -4.44 -11.08 -4.98
CA LYS A 191 -3.24 -11.69 -4.38
C LYS A 191 -1.90 -11.32 -5.03
N CYS A 192 -1.91 -10.28 -5.89
CA CYS A 192 -0.74 -9.73 -6.59
C CYS A 192 -0.51 -8.26 -6.21
N ALA A 193 -0.37 -7.96 -4.92
CA ALA A 193 -0.24 -6.61 -4.34
C ALA A 193 -1.40 -5.65 -4.73
N CYS A 194 -2.58 -6.17 -5.05
CA CYS A 194 -3.68 -5.35 -5.57
C CYS A 194 -4.13 -4.24 -4.61
N THR A 195 -4.01 -4.39 -3.29
CA THR A 195 -4.35 -3.34 -2.33
C THR A 195 -3.40 -2.14 -2.46
N SER A 196 -2.09 -2.37 -2.48
CA SER A 196 -1.08 -1.30 -2.63
C SER A 196 -1.19 -0.60 -3.99
N LEU A 197 -1.39 -1.39 -5.06
CA LEU A 197 -1.55 -0.85 -6.41
C LEU A 197 -2.87 -0.08 -6.59
N LYS A 198 -3.98 -0.55 -6.02
CA LYS A 198 -5.24 0.21 -5.99
C LYS A 198 -5.08 1.50 -5.19
N SER A 199 -4.40 1.47 -4.05
CA SER A 199 -4.09 2.68 -3.25
C SER A 199 -3.25 3.67 -4.05
N MET A 200 -2.28 3.19 -4.82
CA MET A 200 -1.50 4.01 -5.75
C MET A 200 -2.42 4.67 -6.78
N MET A 201 -3.24 3.87 -7.49
CA MET A 201 -4.13 4.39 -8.53
C MET A 201 -5.11 5.43 -7.99
N VAL A 202 -5.68 5.20 -6.80
CA VAL A 202 -6.57 6.16 -6.13
C VAL A 202 -5.86 7.51 -5.89
N ARG A 203 -4.60 7.49 -5.46
CA ARG A 203 -3.82 8.71 -5.23
C ARG A 203 -3.43 9.43 -6.52
N LEU A 204 -3.16 8.67 -7.58
CA LEU A 204 -2.75 9.20 -8.88
C LEU A 204 -3.93 9.61 -9.76
N ALA A 205 -5.14 9.20 -9.45
CA ALA A 205 -6.32 9.51 -10.25
C ALA A 205 -6.84 10.94 -10.04
N GLY A 206 -6.33 11.66 -9.03
CA GLY A 206 -6.78 13.03 -8.73
C GLY A 206 -8.21 13.10 -8.15
N ILE A 207 -8.66 12.02 -7.51
CA ILE A 207 -9.97 12.01 -6.84
C ILE A 207 -9.94 12.91 -5.60
N ASP A 208 -11.13 13.38 -5.20
CA ASP A 208 -11.26 14.12 -3.96
C ASP A 208 -11.00 13.20 -2.74
N ARG A 209 -10.24 13.70 -1.77
CA ARG A 209 -9.95 13.02 -0.49
C ARG A 209 -9.46 11.55 -0.61
N PRO A 210 -8.39 11.28 -1.39
CA PRO A 210 -7.91 9.91 -1.61
C PRO A 210 -7.47 9.20 -0.30
N GLU A 211 -7.12 9.96 0.73
CA GLU A 211 -6.79 9.42 2.06
C GLU A 211 -7.99 8.70 2.69
N VAL A 212 -9.20 9.22 2.54
CA VAL A 212 -10.43 8.59 3.06
C VAL A 212 -10.67 7.23 2.38
N ALA A 213 -10.42 7.13 1.08
CA ALA A 213 -10.53 5.86 0.36
C ALA A 213 -9.52 4.82 0.86
N VAL A 214 -8.30 5.25 1.18
CA VAL A 214 -7.25 4.35 1.70
C VAL A 214 -7.57 3.90 3.12
N GLU A 215 -8.05 4.78 3.98
CA GLU A 215 -8.39 4.48 5.38
C GLU A 215 -9.59 3.57 5.55
N LEU A 216 -10.65 3.76 4.73
CA LEU A 216 -11.81 2.87 4.69
C LEU A 216 -11.49 1.52 4.03
N GLY A 217 -10.40 1.47 3.28
CA GLY A 217 -9.99 0.35 2.47
C GLY A 217 -10.40 0.51 1.00
N VAL A 218 -9.39 0.59 0.14
CA VAL A 218 -9.57 0.89 -1.29
C VAL A 218 -10.52 -0.06 -2.00
N HIS A 219 -10.54 -1.34 -1.65
CA HIS A 219 -11.50 -2.30 -2.22
C HIS A 219 -12.93 -1.93 -1.87
N PHE A 220 -13.18 -1.63 -0.59
CA PHE A 220 -14.52 -1.26 -0.12
C PHE A 220 -15.01 0.00 -0.80
N VAL A 221 -14.19 1.03 -0.87
CA VAL A 221 -14.58 2.32 -1.45
C VAL A 221 -14.80 2.21 -2.95
N THR A 222 -13.86 1.62 -3.69
CA THR A 222 -13.99 1.48 -5.14
C THR A 222 -15.15 0.56 -5.55
N ASP A 223 -15.53 -0.40 -4.71
CA ASP A 223 -16.67 -1.28 -5.01
C ASP A 223 -18.03 -0.60 -4.72
N ARG A 224 -18.10 0.28 -3.71
CA ARG A 224 -19.35 0.86 -3.20
C ARG A 224 -19.66 2.26 -3.69
N PHE A 225 -18.67 2.99 -4.15
CA PHE A 225 -18.80 4.38 -4.57
C PHE A 225 -18.36 4.60 -6.01
N THR A 226 -18.91 5.63 -6.63
CA THR A 226 -18.47 6.16 -7.91
C THR A 226 -17.34 7.15 -7.64
N THR A 227 -16.09 6.64 -7.70
CA THR A 227 -14.92 7.45 -7.40
C THR A 227 -14.28 8.07 -8.65
N GLY A 228 -14.72 7.68 -9.83
CA GLY A 228 -14.11 8.09 -11.10
C GLY A 228 -12.83 7.30 -11.48
N VAL A 229 -12.34 6.44 -10.58
CA VAL A 229 -11.08 5.70 -10.79
C VAL A 229 -11.26 4.44 -11.61
N GLN A 230 -12.43 3.81 -11.55
CA GLN A 230 -12.68 2.54 -12.25
C GLN A 230 -13.41 2.74 -13.57
N LEU A 231 -13.24 1.80 -14.52
CA LEU A 231 -13.97 1.85 -15.79
C LEU A 231 -15.48 1.85 -15.61
N LYS A 232 -16.00 1.18 -14.58
CA LYS A 232 -17.43 1.20 -14.25
C LYS A 232 -17.95 2.59 -13.86
N ASP A 233 -17.07 3.49 -13.46
CA ASP A 233 -17.38 4.86 -13.05
C ASP A 233 -17.43 5.83 -14.24
N GLN A 234 -16.99 5.41 -15.42
CA GLN A 234 -17.00 6.18 -16.67
C GLN A 234 -18.30 5.95 -17.43
N THR A 235 -18.60 6.78 -18.44
CA THR A 235 -19.64 6.42 -19.41
C THR A 235 -19.18 5.18 -20.20
N ILE A 236 -20.14 4.39 -20.71
CA ILE A 236 -19.81 3.14 -21.41
C ILE A 236 -18.95 3.40 -22.66
N ASP A 237 -19.21 4.48 -23.36
CA ASP A 237 -18.48 4.83 -24.59
C ASP A 237 -17.06 5.31 -24.25
N HIS A 238 -16.91 6.15 -23.23
CA HIS A 238 -15.58 6.56 -22.77
C HIS A 238 -14.76 5.38 -22.22
N ALA A 239 -15.38 4.46 -21.50
CA ALA A 239 -14.72 3.24 -21.04
C ALA A 239 -14.22 2.36 -22.22
N ARG A 240 -15.01 2.28 -23.30
CA ARG A 240 -14.60 1.57 -24.54
C ARG A 240 -13.44 2.27 -25.25
N GLU A 241 -13.48 3.61 -25.32
CA GLU A 241 -12.38 4.42 -25.86
C GLU A 241 -11.08 4.18 -25.08
N ILE A 242 -11.12 4.21 -23.75
CA ILE A 242 -9.96 3.93 -22.91
C ILE A 242 -9.42 2.52 -23.15
N LEU A 243 -10.30 1.52 -23.23
CA LEU A 243 -9.89 0.13 -23.51
C LEU A 243 -9.22 -0.02 -24.86
N ALA A 244 -9.66 0.72 -25.88
CA ALA A 244 -9.12 0.69 -27.24
C ALA A 244 -7.87 1.55 -27.43
N SER A 245 -7.70 2.60 -26.59
CA SER A 245 -6.63 3.58 -26.74
C SER A 245 -5.24 3.00 -26.45
N ASP A 246 -4.26 3.38 -27.25
CA ASP A 246 -2.84 3.08 -27.03
C ASP A 246 -2.11 4.17 -26.22
N ASP A 247 -2.79 5.29 -25.87
CA ASP A 247 -2.23 6.38 -25.08
C ASP A 247 -1.96 6.00 -23.62
N TYR A 248 -2.66 4.98 -23.12
CA TYR A 248 -2.51 4.54 -21.75
C TYR A 248 -1.43 3.47 -21.63
N PHE A 249 -0.56 3.63 -20.67
CA PHE A 249 0.31 2.56 -20.22
C PHE A 249 -0.54 1.52 -19.47
N LYS A 250 -0.92 0.46 -20.15
CA LYS A 250 -1.74 -0.62 -19.62
C LYS A 250 -0.86 -1.68 -18.98
N PHE A 251 -1.03 -1.90 -17.69
CA PHE A 251 -0.19 -2.83 -16.95
C PHE A 251 -0.97 -3.68 -15.97
N SER A 252 -0.35 -4.79 -15.63
CA SER A 252 -0.78 -5.67 -14.53
C SER A 252 0.42 -6.15 -13.73
N VAL A 253 0.16 -6.63 -12.54
CA VAL A 253 1.13 -7.36 -11.72
C VAL A 253 0.55 -8.75 -11.47
N ILE A 254 1.33 -9.77 -11.71
CA ILE A 254 0.98 -11.18 -11.51
C ILE A 254 1.99 -11.85 -10.58
N ARG A 255 1.64 -13.00 -10.09
CA ARG A 255 2.46 -13.79 -9.17
C ARG A 255 2.59 -15.20 -9.70
N ASP A 256 3.66 -15.93 -9.29
CA ASP A 256 3.72 -17.36 -9.52
C ASP A 256 2.40 -18.03 -9.15
N PRO A 257 1.79 -18.85 -10.03
CA PRO A 257 0.46 -19.40 -9.81
C PRO A 257 0.36 -20.25 -8.53
N PHE A 258 1.38 -21.03 -8.18
CA PHE A 258 1.40 -21.81 -6.93
C PHE A 258 1.44 -20.89 -5.71
N GLU A 259 2.38 -19.96 -5.68
CA GLU A 259 2.51 -19.02 -4.57
C GLU A 259 1.25 -18.20 -4.38
N ARG A 260 0.56 -17.87 -5.47
CA ARG A 260 -0.69 -17.12 -5.42
C ARG A 260 -1.79 -17.93 -4.74
N ILE A 261 -1.98 -19.19 -5.11
CA ILE A 261 -2.99 -20.08 -4.54
C ILE A 261 -2.69 -20.37 -3.06
N ILE A 262 -1.43 -20.65 -2.73
CA ILE A 262 -0.99 -20.82 -1.34
C ILE A 262 -1.31 -19.54 -0.53
N SER A 263 -0.98 -18.37 -1.06
CA SER A 263 -1.27 -17.09 -0.41
C SER A 263 -2.78 -16.84 -0.22
N ALA A 264 -3.62 -17.26 -1.19
CA ALA A 264 -5.07 -17.17 -1.06
C ALA A 264 -5.59 -18.10 0.03
N TYR A 265 -5.12 -19.34 0.05
CA TYR A 265 -5.49 -20.35 1.06
C TYR A 265 -5.08 -19.88 2.47
N LEU A 266 -3.82 -19.57 2.69
CA LEU A 266 -3.33 -19.15 3.99
C LEU A 266 -4.09 -17.93 4.52
N GLU A 267 -4.28 -16.88 3.71
CA GLU A 267 -5.01 -15.72 4.17
C GLU A 267 -6.47 -16.02 4.46
N LYS A 268 -7.16 -16.68 3.51
CA LYS A 268 -8.62 -16.81 3.55
C LYS A 268 -9.10 -17.96 4.42
N PHE A 269 -8.46 -19.10 4.33
CA PHE A 269 -8.92 -20.32 4.99
C PHE A 269 -8.20 -20.60 6.30
N VAL A 270 -6.97 -20.08 6.50
CA VAL A 270 -6.23 -20.30 7.74
C VAL A 270 -6.36 -19.06 8.65
N TYR A 271 -5.70 -17.95 8.30
CA TYR A 271 -5.56 -16.81 9.24
C TYR A 271 -6.82 -15.97 9.40
N LYS A 272 -7.69 -15.89 8.41
CA LYS A 272 -8.93 -15.09 8.45
C LYS A 272 -10.20 -15.95 8.43
N ARG A 273 -10.12 -17.24 8.77
CA ARG A 273 -11.27 -18.16 8.67
C ARG A 273 -12.48 -17.76 9.51
N HIS A 274 -12.27 -17.10 10.65
CA HIS A 274 -13.35 -16.61 11.52
C HIS A 274 -13.83 -15.19 11.18
N ASN A 275 -13.20 -14.51 10.22
CA ASN A 275 -13.59 -13.16 9.85
C ASN A 275 -14.89 -13.17 9.05
N GLN A 276 -15.93 -12.49 9.56
CA GLN A 276 -17.26 -12.45 8.94
C GLN A 276 -17.27 -11.96 7.49
N ARG A 277 -16.45 -10.93 7.19
CA ARG A 277 -16.34 -10.42 5.81
C ARG A 277 -15.66 -11.44 4.88
N ASN A 278 -14.79 -12.27 5.41
CA ASN A 278 -14.10 -13.31 4.66
C ASN A 278 -15.01 -14.51 4.36
N LEU A 279 -15.96 -14.80 5.24
CA LEU A 279 -16.88 -15.93 5.10
C LEU A 279 -17.73 -15.88 3.83
N MET A 280 -18.00 -14.70 3.28
CA MET A 280 -18.69 -14.60 1.98
C MET A 280 -17.92 -15.31 0.85
N HIS A 281 -16.58 -15.37 0.93
CA HIS A 281 -15.73 -16.06 -0.04
C HIS A 281 -15.52 -17.54 0.29
N THR A 282 -15.37 -17.87 1.57
CA THR A 282 -14.91 -19.19 2.00
C THR A 282 -16.03 -20.15 2.40
N ARG A 283 -17.16 -19.65 2.90
CA ARG A 283 -18.28 -20.49 3.34
C ARG A 283 -18.79 -21.46 2.26
N PRO A 284 -19.02 -21.03 1.00
CA PRO A 284 -19.47 -21.95 -0.05
C PRO A 284 -18.49 -23.09 -0.29
N VAL A 285 -17.19 -22.79 -0.27
CA VAL A 285 -16.12 -23.77 -0.47
C VAL A 285 -16.06 -24.76 0.69
N ILE A 286 -16.01 -24.24 1.93
CA ILE A 286 -15.95 -25.07 3.15
C ILE A 286 -17.20 -25.95 3.24
N SER A 287 -18.38 -25.41 2.97
CA SER A 287 -19.64 -26.16 2.99
C SER A 287 -19.65 -27.31 1.96
N ALA A 288 -19.17 -27.05 0.75
CA ALA A 288 -19.08 -28.06 -0.29
C ALA A 288 -18.09 -29.17 0.07
N ILE A 289 -16.91 -28.82 0.62
CA ILE A 289 -15.88 -29.79 1.01
C ILE A 289 -16.33 -30.62 2.22
N GLN A 290 -16.93 -29.98 3.24
CA GLN A 290 -17.38 -30.66 4.43
C GLN A 290 -18.73 -31.40 4.26
N GLY A 291 -19.43 -31.19 3.14
CA GLY A 291 -20.72 -31.82 2.84
C GLY A 291 -21.86 -31.37 3.76
N ARG A 292 -21.76 -30.17 4.38
CA ARG A 292 -22.76 -29.68 5.35
C ARG A 292 -22.90 -28.15 5.31
N ALA A 293 -24.11 -27.67 5.62
CA ALA A 293 -24.41 -26.23 5.67
C ALA A 293 -23.86 -25.56 6.95
N ASP A 294 -23.88 -26.27 8.06
CA ASP A 294 -23.28 -25.84 9.34
C ASP A 294 -21.80 -26.20 9.33
N ILE A 295 -20.99 -25.26 8.83
CA ILE A 295 -19.57 -25.48 8.61
C ILE A 295 -18.77 -25.46 9.92
N ASP A 296 -17.79 -26.36 10.02
CA ASP A 296 -16.83 -26.38 11.10
C ASP A 296 -15.62 -25.52 10.76
N LEU A 297 -15.61 -24.29 11.29
CA LEU A 297 -14.51 -23.35 11.09
C LEU A 297 -13.27 -23.71 11.92
N ASP A 298 -13.42 -24.44 13.04
CA ASP A 298 -12.29 -24.81 13.89
C ASP A 298 -11.43 -25.88 13.23
N ARG A 299 -12.06 -26.84 12.53
CA ARG A 299 -11.37 -27.72 11.60
C ARG A 299 -10.90 -26.97 10.37
N GLY A 300 -11.81 -26.25 9.72
CA GLY A 300 -11.60 -25.67 8.40
C GLY A 300 -11.44 -26.73 7.30
N VAL A 301 -10.61 -26.44 6.32
CA VAL A 301 -10.26 -27.36 5.21
C VAL A 301 -8.74 -27.40 5.04
N SER A 302 -8.20 -28.53 4.56
CA SER A 302 -6.78 -28.62 4.22
C SER A 302 -6.50 -27.98 2.84
N PHE A 303 -5.22 -27.75 2.54
CA PHE A 303 -4.82 -27.23 1.22
C PHE A 303 -5.14 -28.24 0.11
N ASP A 304 -4.92 -29.52 0.35
CA ASP A 304 -5.23 -30.59 -0.62
C ASP A 304 -6.75 -30.68 -0.89
N GLU A 305 -7.59 -30.56 0.14
CA GLU A 305 -9.05 -30.49 -0.01
C GLU A 305 -9.46 -29.25 -0.82
N PHE A 306 -8.87 -28.08 -0.53
CA PHE A 306 -9.14 -26.84 -1.23
C PHE A 306 -8.72 -26.89 -2.71
N VAL A 307 -7.52 -27.40 -3.00
CA VAL A 307 -7.04 -27.55 -4.37
C VAL A 307 -7.89 -28.54 -5.14
N THR A 308 -8.22 -29.69 -4.54
CA THR A 308 -9.12 -30.69 -5.15
C THR A 308 -10.47 -30.07 -5.50
N PHE A 309 -11.02 -29.24 -4.62
CA PHE A 309 -12.26 -28.50 -4.91
C PHE A 309 -12.11 -27.60 -6.13
N ILE A 310 -11.02 -26.78 -6.20
CA ILE A 310 -10.75 -25.87 -7.33
C ILE A 310 -10.66 -26.62 -8.65
N LEU A 311 -9.91 -27.72 -8.68
CA LEU A 311 -9.65 -28.50 -9.89
C LEU A 311 -10.94 -29.09 -10.52
N ASN A 312 -12.01 -29.20 -9.74
CA ASN A 312 -13.31 -29.71 -10.17
C ASN A 312 -14.31 -28.57 -10.51
N GLN A 313 -13.89 -27.31 -10.54
CA GLN A 313 -14.75 -26.16 -10.85
C GLN A 313 -14.43 -25.57 -12.22
N ASP A 314 -15.43 -24.91 -12.84
CA ASP A 314 -15.17 -24.05 -13.98
C ASP A 314 -14.31 -22.84 -13.56
N PRO A 315 -13.18 -22.57 -14.23
CA PRO A 315 -12.34 -21.43 -13.91
C PRO A 315 -13.06 -20.08 -13.88
N PHE A 316 -14.13 -19.91 -14.66
CA PHE A 316 -14.92 -18.68 -14.70
C PHE A 316 -15.82 -18.48 -13.49
N GLU A 317 -16.23 -19.59 -12.82
CA GLU A 317 -17.10 -19.57 -11.65
C GLU A 317 -16.31 -19.43 -10.35
N LEU A 318 -14.99 -19.57 -10.39
CA LEU A 318 -14.15 -19.45 -9.20
C LEU A 318 -14.21 -18.04 -8.59
N ASP A 319 -14.09 -17.97 -7.26
CA ASP A 319 -13.90 -16.71 -6.55
C ASP A 319 -12.65 -15.97 -7.05
N PRO A 320 -12.67 -14.65 -7.16
CA PRO A 320 -11.54 -13.87 -7.66
C PRO A 320 -10.21 -14.16 -6.98
N HIS A 321 -10.16 -14.57 -5.71
CA HIS A 321 -8.90 -14.79 -5.00
C HIS A 321 -8.11 -16.02 -5.51
N TRP A 322 -8.79 -16.99 -6.13
CA TRP A 322 -8.16 -18.19 -6.71
C TRP A 322 -8.53 -18.45 -8.18
N ARG A 323 -9.35 -17.58 -8.80
CA ARG A 323 -9.61 -17.59 -10.24
C ARG A 323 -8.30 -17.39 -11.02
N PRO A 324 -8.09 -18.09 -12.15
CA PRO A 324 -6.89 -17.90 -12.98
C PRO A 324 -6.61 -16.44 -13.34
N GLN A 325 -5.33 -16.06 -13.33
CA GLN A 325 -4.87 -14.68 -13.51
C GLN A 325 -5.09 -14.19 -14.94
N HIS A 326 -4.89 -15.06 -15.95
CA HIS A 326 -5.08 -14.71 -17.34
C HIS A 326 -6.52 -14.22 -17.62
N LEU A 327 -7.52 -14.68 -16.88
CA LEU A 327 -8.91 -14.25 -17.04
C LEU A 327 -9.14 -12.79 -16.65
N TYR A 328 -8.30 -12.21 -15.78
CA TYR A 328 -8.36 -10.78 -15.46
C TYR A 328 -7.91 -9.89 -16.61
N LEU A 329 -7.05 -10.40 -17.48
CA LEU A 329 -6.48 -9.68 -18.61
C LEU A 329 -7.31 -9.87 -19.88
N ARG A 330 -8.31 -10.75 -19.84
CA ARG A 330 -9.12 -11.12 -20.99
C ARG A 330 -9.79 -9.91 -21.63
N GLY A 331 -9.65 -9.79 -22.96
CA GLY A 331 -10.29 -8.75 -23.75
C GLY A 331 -9.65 -7.37 -23.68
N VAL A 332 -8.59 -7.19 -22.89
CA VAL A 332 -7.76 -5.99 -22.95
C VAL A 332 -6.75 -6.14 -24.06
N LYS A 333 -6.85 -5.26 -25.06
CA LYS A 333 -5.88 -5.20 -26.16
C LYS A 333 -4.68 -4.35 -25.77
N HIS A 334 -3.51 -4.66 -26.33
CA HIS A 334 -2.29 -3.86 -26.20
C HIS A 334 -1.89 -3.58 -24.74
N ILE A 335 -1.78 -4.67 -23.93
CA ILE A 335 -1.21 -4.56 -22.59
C ILE A 335 0.27 -4.21 -22.75
N SER A 336 0.66 -3.04 -22.25
CA SER A 336 2.00 -2.48 -22.42
C SER A 336 3.05 -3.31 -21.66
N ARG A 337 2.72 -3.79 -20.46
CA ARG A 337 3.63 -4.60 -19.67
C ARG A 337 2.91 -5.38 -18.55
N ILE A 338 3.39 -6.59 -18.32
CA ILE A 338 2.98 -7.42 -17.19
C ILE A 338 4.22 -7.64 -16.33
N PHE A 339 4.12 -7.28 -15.06
CA PHE A 339 5.22 -7.41 -14.10
C PHE A 339 5.01 -8.62 -13.21
N ARG A 340 6.09 -9.29 -12.82
CA ARG A 340 6.06 -10.26 -11.74
C ARG A 340 6.08 -9.55 -10.40
N LEU A 341 5.36 -10.07 -9.42
CA LEU A 341 5.27 -9.48 -8.08
C LEU A 341 6.64 -9.38 -7.40
N GLU A 342 7.49 -10.38 -7.56
CA GLU A 342 8.86 -10.38 -7.02
C GLU A 342 9.74 -9.31 -7.65
N ASN A 343 9.40 -8.86 -8.86
CA ASN A 343 10.10 -7.83 -9.61
C ASN A 343 9.38 -6.46 -9.53
N ILE A 344 8.51 -6.23 -8.53
CA ILE A 344 7.70 -5.01 -8.41
C ILE A 344 8.53 -3.72 -8.46
N ALA A 345 9.80 -3.77 -8.07
CA ALA A 345 10.73 -2.66 -8.19
C ALA A 345 10.94 -2.20 -9.64
N GLN A 346 10.75 -3.06 -10.63
CA GLN A 346 10.82 -2.67 -12.05
C GLN A 346 9.64 -1.77 -12.44
N LEU A 347 8.44 -2.01 -11.87
CA LEU A 347 7.30 -1.10 -12.05
C LEU A 347 7.59 0.25 -11.41
N GLU A 348 8.14 0.29 -10.19
CA GLU A 348 8.53 1.55 -9.52
C GLU A 348 9.54 2.34 -10.36
N GLN A 349 10.57 1.66 -10.89
CA GLN A 349 11.57 2.29 -11.75
C GLN A 349 10.97 2.79 -13.07
N TYR A 350 10.06 2.02 -13.68
CA TYR A 350 9.36 2.44 -14.88
C TYR A 350 8.52 3.71 -14.63
N LEU A 351 7.72 3.72 -13.56
CA LEU A 351 6.89 4.87 -13.20
C LEU A 351 7.73 6.11 -12.92
N LEU A 352 8.88 5.95 -12.28
CA LEU A 352 9.81 7.07 -12.05
C LEU A 352 10.38 7.61 -13.36
N ARG A 353 10.91 6.74 -14.22
CA ARG A 353 11.63 7.16 -15.45
C ARG A 353 10.70 7.70 -16.51
N GLU A 354 9.60 7.00 -16.77
CA GLU A 354 8.72 7.26 -17.92
C GLU A 354 7.54 8.19 -17.57
N LYS A 355 7.19 8.29 -16.29
CA LYS A 355 6.02 9.07 -15.85
C LYS A 355 6.37 10.14 -14.81
N GLY A 356 7.61 10.19 -14.33
CA GLY A 356 8.02 11.11 -13.26
C GLY A 356 7.33 10.83 -11.92
N ILE A 357 6.78 9.63 -11.73
CA ILE A 357 6.03 9.25 -10.54
C ILE A 357 6.96 8.54 -9.59
N THR A 358 7.24 9.16 -8.46
CA THR A 358 7.96 8.53 -7.35
C THR A 358 6.96 7.79 -6.46
N ILE A 359 7.06 6.47 -6.44
CA ILE A 359 6.26 5.62 -5.56
C ILE A 359 7.13 4.51 -5.01
N LYS A 360 6.86 4.14 -3.76
CA LYS A 360 7.34 2.92 -3.16
C LYS A 360 6.14 2.04 -2.86
N LEU A 361 5.99 0.99 -3.63
CA LEU A 361 4.98 -0.03 -3.41
C LEU A 361 5.46 -0.86 -2.21
N GLY A 362 5.07 -0.44 -1.00
CA GLY A 362 5.46 -1.09 0.22
C GLY A 362 5.01 -2.55 0.25
N HIS A 363 5.80 -3.38 0.92
CA HIS A 363 5.42 -4.76 1.23
C HIS A 363 4.40 -4.82 2.39
N ASP A 364 3.37 -3.97 2.34
CA ASP A 364 2.41 -3.79 3.43
C ASP A 364 1.58 -5.05 3.75
N ASN A 365 1.64 -6.05 2.89
CA ASN A 365 0.93 -7.33 3.05
C ASN A 365 1.84 -8.54 2.74
N LYS A 366 3.08 -8.53 3.19
CA LYS A 366 3.79 -9.81 3.30
C LYS A 366 3.02 -10.63 4.33
N THR A 367 2.27 -11.62 3.87
CA THR A 367 2.02 -12.83 4.67
C THR A 367 3.41 -13.21 5.17
N GLY A 368 3.65 -13.04 6.48
CA GLY A 368 5.00 -13.13 7.03
C GLY A 368 5.67 -14.39 6.49
N ARG A 369 6.78 -14.25 5.78
CA ARG A 369 7.63 -15.40 5.51
C ARG A 369 8.14 -15.83 6.88
N SER A 370 7.58 -16.91 7.38
CA SER A 370 8.11 -17.62 8.54
C SER A 370 9.17 -18.59 8.04
N ASP A 371 10.20 -18.78 8.82
CA ASP A 371 11.18 -19.87 8.58
C ASP A 371 10.63 -21.25 9.02
N THR A 372 9.39 -21.31 9.53
CA THR A 372 8.77 -22.55 9.99
C THR A 372 8.33 -23.38 8.79
N HIS A 373 9.09 -24.43 8.52
CA HIS A 373 8.72 -25.48 7.57
C HIS A 373 7.96 -26.61 8.27
N LEU A 374 6.77 -26.92 7.77
CA LEU A 374 5.97 -28.05 8.25
C LEU A 374 5.99 -29.16 7.21
N GLN A 375 6.32 -30.37 7.67
CA GLN A 375 6.13 -31.56 6.85
C GLN A 375 4.63 -31.81 6.65
N GLN A 376 4.25 -32.20 5.43
CA GLN A 376 2.86 -32.51 5.06
C GLN A 376 1.87 -31.36 5.34
N ALA A 377 2.31 -30.11 5.27
CA ALA A 377 1.45 -28.95 5.52
C ALA A 377 0.19 -28.91 4.65
N SER A 378 0.25 -29.47 3.45
CA SER A 378 -0.90 -29.52 2.52
C SER A 378 -2.05 -30.39 2.99
N SER A 379 -1.79 -31.43 3.79
CA SER A 379 -2.81 -32.33 4.34
C SER A 379 -3.35 -31.92 5.71
N LEU A 380 -2.66 -30.99 6.41
CA LEU A 380 -3.13 -30.45 7.67
C LEU A 380 -4.36 -29.56 7.46
N THR A 381 -5.32 -29.63 8.36
CA THR A 381 -6.50 -28.76 8.34
C THR A 381 -6.11 -27.30 8.66
N ALA A 382 -6.95 -26.36 8.23
CA ALA A 382 -6.72 -24.95 8.51
C ALA A 382 -6.58 -24.63 10.00
N GLY A 383 -7.34 -25.34 10.86
CA GLY A 383 -7.23 -25.20 12.31
C GLY A 383 -5.91 -25.71 12.88
N GLU A 384 -5.34 -26.78 12.33
CA GLU A 384 -4.02 -27.29 12.72
C GLU A 384 -2.91 -26.34 12.29
N LEU A 385 -2.99 -25.84 11.06
CA LEU A 385 -2.04 -24.86 10.53
C LEU A 385 -2.03 -23.55 11.32
N ASP A 386 -3.20 -23.04 11.71
CA ASP A 386 -3.30 -21.79 12.49
C ASP A 386 -2.69 -21.94 13.89
N ARG A 387 -2.87 -23.12 14.53
CA ARG A 387 -2.21 -23.43 15.82
C ARG A 387 -0.69 -23.53 15.70
N ALA A 388 -0.17 -23.91 14.53
CA ALA A 388 1.26 -23.96 14.28
C ALA A 388 1.87 -22.56 14.08
N GLY A 389 1.04 -21.53 13.87
CA GLY A 389 1.47 -20.16 13.65
C GLY A 389 1.85 -19.84 12.19
N PRO A 390 2.61 -18.77 11.94
CA PRO A 390 3.03 -18.43 10.59
C PRO A 390 3.87 -19.53 9.95
N ILE A 391 3.52 -19.92 8.74
CA ILE A 391 4.10 -21.08 8.03
C ILE A 391 4.80 -20.59 6.77
N ASN A 392 5.96 -21.21 6.47
CA ASN A 392 6.62 -20.97 5.19
C ASN A 392 5.77 -21.51 4.04
N PRO A 393 5.40 -20.70 3.02
CA PRO A 393 4.63 -21.16 1.87
C PRO A 393 5.23 -22.36 1.14
N ASP A 394 6.55 -22.51 1.16
CA ASP A 394 7.25 -23.63 0.50
C ASP A 394 6.86 -25.00 1.10
N SER A 395 6.32 -25.02 2.32
CA SER A 395 5.77 -26.22 2.96
C SER A 395 4.63 -26.89 2.17
N PHE A 396 4.00 -26.15 1.25
CA PHE A 396 2.89 -26.63 0.43
C PHE A 396 3.32 -27.13 -0.96
N LEU A 397 4.57 -26.88 -1.36
CA LEU A 397 5.07 -27.24 -2.70
C LEU A 397 5.21 -28.77 -2.90
N ALA A 398 5.28 -29.51 -1.80
CA ALA A 398 5.33 -30.97 -1.83
C ALA A 398 3.96 -31.64 -1.99
N SER A 399 2.89 -30.88 -2.25
CA SER A 399 1.56 -31.42 -2.52
C SER A 399 1.57 -32.35 -3.73
N GLY A 400 0.99 -33.54 -3.60
CA GLY A 400 0.81 -34.48 -4.72
C GLY A 400 -0.09 -33.94 -5.86
N LEU A 401 -0.71 -32.77 -5.67
CA LEU A 401 -1.58 -32.11 -6.65
C LEU A 401 -0.84 -31.09 -7.56
N GLY A 402 0.48 -31.00 -7.44
CA GLY A 402 1.28 -30.02 -8.17
C GLY A 402 1.11 -30.08 -9.70
N ASP A 403 1.15 -31.28 -10.28
CA ASP A 403 0.99 -31.45 -11.72
C ASP A 403 -0.45 -31.11 -12.18
N ALA A 404 -1.45 -31.50 -11.40
CA ALA A 404 -2.85 -31.19 -11.69
C ALA A 404 -3.11 -29.66 -11.62
N MET A 405 -2.53 -28.96 -10.62
CA MET A 405 -2.56 -27.51 -10.55
C MET A 405 -1.87 -26.87 -11.74
N ARG A 406 -0.70 -27.37 -12.13
CA ARG A 406 0.05 -26.87 -13.30
C ARG A 406 -0.77 -27.01 -14.58
N ALA A 407 -1.45 -28.13 -14.75
CA ALA A 407 -2.34 -28.37 -15.89
C ALA A 407 -3.56 -27.40 -15.88
N TYR A 408 -4.19 -27.21 -14.73
CA TYR A 408 -5.37 -26.35 -14.57
C TYR A 408 -5.02 -24.86 -14.78
N TYR A 409 -3.91 -24.37 -14.24
CA TYR A 409 -3.42 -23.00 -14.35
C TYR A 409 -2.38 -22.82 -15.47
N ARG A 410 -2.33 -23.71 -16.48
CA ARG A 410 -1.30 -23.71 -17.54
C ARG A 410 -1.15 -22.36 -18.23
N GLU A 411 -2.27 -21.65 -18.48
CA GLU A 411 -2.25 -20.34 -19.12
C GLU A 411 -1.67 -19.26 -18.19
N ASP A 412 -1.85 -19.39 -16.87
CA ASP A 412 -1.23 -18.51 -15.90
C ASP A 412 0.28 -18.73 -15.83
N PHE A 413 0.76 -19.99 -15.91
CA PHE A 413 2.19 -20.29 -15.97
C PHE A 413 2.82 -19.72 -17.24
N ALA A 414 2.19 -19.92 -18.40
CA ALA A 414 2.67 -19.35 -19.65
C ALA A 414 2.71 -17.81 -19.61
N LEU A 415 1.68 -17.20 -19.00
CA LEU A 415 1.62 -15.76 -18.79
C LEU A 415 2.76 -15.29 -17.86
N TYR A 416 2.98 -16.00 -16.75
CA TYR A 416 4.02 -15.69 -15.79
C TYR A 416 5.42 -15.81 -16.40
N ASP A 417 5.68 -16.86 -17.19
CA ASP A 417 6.97 -17.05 -17.87
C ASP A 417 7.27 -15.93 -18.87
N SER A 418 6.24 -15.34 -19.50
CA SER A 418 6.36 -14.20 -20.43
C SER A 418 6.47 -12.83 -19.75
N ALA A 419 6.18 -12.73 -18.45
CA ALA A 419 6.19 -11.48 -17.68
C ALA A 419 7.60 -11.06 -17.26
N VAL A 420 7.80 -9.76 -17.00
CA VAL A 420 9.08 -9.17 -16.60
C VAL A 420 9.22 -8.99 -15.07
#